data_1560db43d308a6f98eda851f3300bc08
#
_entry.id   1560db43d308a6f98eda851f3300bc08
#
_cell.length_a   1.000
_cell.length_b   1.000
_cell.length_c   1.000
_cell.angle_alpha   90.00
_cell.angle_beta   90.00
_cell.angle_gamma   90.00
#
_symmetry.space_group_name_H-M   'P 1'
#
loop_
_entity.id
_entity.type
_entity.pdbx_description
1 polymer ?
#
loop_
_entity_poly.entity_id
_entity_poly.type
_entity_poly.pdbx_seq_one_letter_code
_entity_poly.pdbx_strand_id
1 'polypeptide(L)'
;MDPEIWGPPAWLFLHTITFNYPKNPTIVDRNNYYDFFNSLQNVLPCHKCQEHFKLNLQKFPIQLQSRRHLVQWLINMHNAVNIQNGKEIWSYDDVYEKYSALYGGGGGSRFSSPNMEKYIIFIVLIVVIIGAYMYYNKNINIRESFY
;
A
#
# COMPACT_ATOMS: atom_id res chain seq x y z
N MET A 1 26.02 -16.01 -4.01
CA MET A 1 24.94 -16.41 -4.95
C MET A 1 24.44 -15.19 -5.70
N ASP A 2 24.10 -15.35 -6.98
CA ASP A 2 23.67 -14.24 -7.85
C ASP A 2 22.27 -13.72 -7.45
N PRO A 3 22.14 -12.44 -7.03
CA PRO A 3 20.85 -11.86 -6.66
C PRO A 3 19.83 -11.77 -7.81
N GLU A 4 20.27 -11.78 -9.06
CA GLU A 4 19.36 -11.75 -10.21
C GLU A 4 18.59 -13.06 -10.38
N ILE A 5 19.12 -14.17 -9.86
CA ILE A 5 18.47 -15.49 -9.91
C ILE A 5 17.49 -15.67 -8.75
N TRP A 6 17.95 -15.46 -7.52
CA TRP A 6 17.14 -15.75 -6.34
C TRP A 6 16.27 -14.56 -5.88
N GLY A 7 16.63 -13.33 -6.26
CA GLY A 7 15.95 -12.12 -5.80
C GLY A 7 14.47 -12.05 -6.19
N PRO A 8 14.09 -12.22 -7.46
CA PRO A 8 12.69 -12.15 -7.88
C PRO A 8 11.78 -13.14 -7.14
N PRO A 9 12.11 -14.46 -7.02
CA PRO A 9 11.28 -15.38 -6.24
C PRO A 9 11.29 -15.08 -4.74
N ALA A 10 12.39 -14.57 -4.18
CA ALA A 10 12.44 -14.14 -2.79
C ALA A 10 11.48 -12.96 -2.54
N TRP A 11 11.47 -11.94 -3.39
CA TRP A 11 10.52 -10.83 -3.28
C TRP A 11 9.07 -11.29 -3.40
N LEU A 12 8.77 -12.21 -4.32
CA LEU A 12 7.44 -12.81 -4.44
C LEU A 12 7.01 -13.46 -3.12
N PHE A 13 7.88 -14.28 -2.54
CA PHE A 13 7.62 -14.98 -1.28
C PHE A 13 7.43 -14.00 -0.11
N LEU A 14 8.31 -13.02 0.03
CA LEU A 14 8.24 -12.02 1.10
C LEU A 14 6.95 -11.19 1.02
N HIS A 15 6.57 -10.73 -0.16
CA HIS A 15 5.28 -10.04 -0.34
C HIS A 15 4.10 -10.93 0.01
N THR A 16 4.11 -12.20 -0.43
CA THR A 16 3.07 -13.17 -0.07
C THR A 16 2.89 -13.28 1.44
N ILE A 17 4.00 -13.36 2.19
CA ILE A 17 3.98 -13.38 3.66
C ILE A 17 3.32 -12.12 4.23
N THR A 18 3.64 -10.93 3.71
CA THR A 18 3.02 -9.69 4.22
C THR A 18 1.53 -9.59 3.92
N PHE A 19 1.09 -10.07 2.75
CA PHE A 19 -0.33 -10.13 2.41
C PHE A 19 -1.12 -11.13 3.27
N ASN A 20 -0.46 -12.17 3.81
CA ASN A 20 -1.05 -13.13 4.73
C ASN A 20 -1.07 -12.65 6.20
N TYR A 21 -0.36 -11.57 6.55
CA TYR A 21 -0.34 -11.04 7.91
C TYR A 21 -1.75 -10.69 8.39
N PRO A 22 -2.13 -10.99 9.66
CA PRO A 22 -3.45 -10.69 10.18
C PRO A 22 -3.83 -9.20 10.07
N LYS A 23 -5.11 -8.90 9.80
CA LYS A 23 -5.60 -7.52 9.81
C LYS A 23 -5.46 -6.90 11.21
N ASN A 24 -5.77 -7.69 12.24
CA ASN A 24 -5.66 -7.35 13.66
C ASN A 24 -4.67 -8.31 14.31
N PRO A 25 -3.36 -8.04 14.25
CA PRO A 25 -2.34 -8.96 14.72
C PRO A 25 -2.29 -9.02 16.24
N THR A 26 -2.16 -10.24 16.77
CA THR A 26 -1.85 -10.50 18.19
C THR A 26 -0.39 -10.15 18.48
N ILE A 27 -0.02 -10.16 19.77
CA ILE A 27 1.41 -10.00 20.16
C ILE A 27 2.27 -11.16 19.64
N VAL A 28 1.72 -12.38 19.58
CA VAL A 28 2.42 -13.55 19.04
C VAL A 28 2.65 -13.38 17.53
N ASP A 29 1.66 -12.92 16.78
CA ASP A 29 1.82 -12.63 15.35
C ASP A 29 2.93 -11.60 15.13
N ARG A 30 2.93 -10.51 15.89
CA ARG A 30 3.95 -9.46 15.79
C ARG A 30 5.35 -9.99 16.05
N ASN A 31 5.53 -10.78 17.10
CA ASN A 31 6.84 -11.35 17.43
C ASN A 31 7.32 -12.30 16.33
N ASN A 32 6.47 -13.23 15.87
CA ASN A 32 6.84 -14.18 14.82
C ASN A 32 7.25 -13.48 13.52
N TYR A 33 6.48 -12.48 13.09
CA TYR A 33 6.79 -11.75 11.86
C TYR A 33 7.99 -10.83 12.03
N TYR A 34 8.17 -10.22 13.22
CA TYR A 34 9.38 -9.47 13.54
C TYR A 34 10.62 -10.34 13.42
N ASP A 35 10.63 -11.49 14.10
CA ASP A 35 11.78 -12.39 14.12
C ASP A 35 12.11 -12.90 12.73
N PHE A 36 11.08 -13.27 11.94
CA PHE A 36 11.26 -13.70 10.56
C PHE A 36 11.91 -12.61 9.71
N PHE A 37 11.33 -11.40 9.63
CA PHE A 37 11.88 -10.34 8.79
C PHE A 37 13.21 -9.81 9.30
N ASN A 38 13.40 -9.74 10.61
CA ASN A 38 14.66 -9.31 11.20
C ASN A 38 15.80 -10.31 10.92
N SER A 39 15.52 -11.61 10.85
CA SER A 39 16.52 -12.64 10.56
C SER A 39 17.10 -12.54 9.16
N LEU A 40 16.39 -11.96 8.20
CA LEU A 40 16.83 -11.85 6.80
C LEU A 40 18.16 -11.14 6.65
N GLN A 41 18.47 -10.16 7.51
CA GLN A 41 19.77 -9.49 7.52
C GLN A 41 20.97 -10.43 7.75
N ASN A 42 20.72 -11.64 8.28
CA ASN A 42 21.77 -12.62 8.60
C ASN A 42 21.76 -13.84 7.68
N VAL A 43 20.65 -14.10 6.96
CA VAL A 43 20.45 -15.35 6.21
C VAL A 43 20.30 -15.17 4.70
N LEU A 44 20.18 -13.93 4.19
CA LEU A 44 20.16 -13.70 2.74
C LEU A 44 21.40 -14.31 2.08
N PRO A 45 21.27 -14.98 0.90
CA PRO A 45 22.36 -15.75 0.31
C PRO A 45 23.45 -14.89 -0.39
N CYS A 46 23.60 -13.64 0.02
CA CYS A 46 24.56 -12.67 -0.51
C CYS A 46 24.99 -11.73 0.63
N HIS A 47 26.26 -11.74 1.00
CA HIS A 47 26.79 -10.91 2.10
C HIS A 47 26.49 -9.41 1.92
N LYS A 48 26.75 -8.87 0.72
CA LYS A 48 26.42 -7.48 0.38
C LYS A 48 24.91 -7.20 0.54
N CYS A 49 24.06 -8.17 0.21
CA CYS A 49 22.61 -8.04 0.37
C CYS A 49 22.20 -8.02 1.86
N GLN A 50 22.87 -8.79 2.72
CA GLN A 50 22.68 -8.77 4.17
C GLN A 50 23.01 -7.38 4.74
N GLU A 51 24.16 -6.82 4.37
CA GLU A 51 24.59 -5.49 4.81
C GLU A 51 23.60 -4.40 4.36
N HIS A 52 23.20 -4.41 3.08
CA HIS A 52 22.20 -3.46 2.56
C HIS A 52 20.86 -3.60 3.26
N PHE A 53 20.42 -4.84 3.50
CA PHE A 53 19.16 -5.09 4.21
C PHE A 53 19.21 -4.57 5.65
N LYS A 54 20.32 -4.79 6.35
CA LYS A 54 20.59 -4.27 7.70
C LYS A 54 20.54 -2.75 7.75
N LEU A 55 21.17 -2.06 6.80
CA LEU A 55 21.13 -0.60 6.70
C LEU A 55 19.71 -0.09 6.38
N ASN A 56 18.99 -0.80 5.52
CA ASN A 56 17.60 -0.46 5.20
C ASN A 56 16.68 -0.68 6.41
N LEU A 57 16.88 -1.71 7.24
CA LEU A 57 16.13 -1.92 8.49
C LEU A 57 16.29 -0.76 9.47
N GLN A 58 17.48 -0.16 9.53
CA GLN A 58 17.71 1.03 10.37
C GLN A 58 16.95 2.26 9.87
N LYS A 59 16.83 2.42 8.54
CA LYS A 59 16.08 3.53 7.91
C LYS A 59 14.57 3.31 7.94
N PHE A 60 14.15 2.07 7.78
CA PHE A 60 12.75 1.65 7.70
C PHE A 60 12.49 0.54 8.73
N PRO A 61 12.27 0.87 10.01
CA PRO A 61 11.94 -0.12 11.03
C PRO A 61 10.67 -0.89 10.68
N ILE A 62 10.62 -2.19 11.01
CA ILE A 62 9.51 -3.08 10.69
C ILE A 62 8.20 -2.54 11.29
N GLN A 63 7.16 -2.44 10.47
CA GLN A 63 5.85 -1.89 10.84
C GLN A 63 4.83 -3.02 10.97
N LEU A 64 4.43 -3.36 12.21
CA LEU A 64 3.59 -4.52 12.55
C LEU A 64 2.21 -4.15 13.11
N GLN A 65 1.79 -2.89 12.97
CA GLN A 65 0.53 -2.42 13.54
C GLN A 65 -0.69 -3.07 12.87
N SER A 66 -0.60 -3.33 11.56
CA SER A 66 -1.63 -4.02 10.78
C SER A 66 -1.02 -4.60 9.50
N ARG A 67 -1.79 -5.43 8.77
CA ARG A 67 -1.40 -5.95 7.44
C ARG A 67 -0.96 -4.83 6.51
N ARG A 68 -1.72 -3.73 6.44
CA ARG A 68 -1.40 -2.60 5.58
C ARG A 68 -0.03 -2.00 5.91
N HIS A 69 0.28 -1.82 7.20
CA HIS A 69 1.57 -1.27 7.63
C HIS A 69 2.72 -2.20 7.24
N LEU A 70 2.56 -3.50 7.43
CA LEU A 70 3.61 -4.47 7.07
C LEU A 70 3.82 -4.56 5.54
N VAL A 71 2.73 -4.56 4.77
CA VAL A 71 2.81 -4.52 3.29
C VAL A 71 3.52 -3.25 2.82
N GLN A 72 3.12 -2.08 3.33
CA GLN A 72 3.75 -0.80 2.97
C GLN A 72 5.23 -0.76 3.37
N TRP A 73 5.56 -1.29 4.55
CA TRP A 73 6.95 -1.40 4.98
C TRP A 73 7.79 -2.22 4.00
N LEU A 74 7.30 -3.40 3.57
CA LEU A 74 8.04 -4.24 2.64
C LEU A 74 8.18 -3.59 1.26
N ILE A 75 7.17 -2.84 0.79
CA ILE A 75 7.26 -2.06 -0.44
C ILE A 75 8.38 -1.01 -0.34
N ASN A 76 8.48 -0.30 0.79
CA ASN A 76 9.54 0.68 1.01
C ASN A 76 10.93 0.02 1.01
N MET A 77 11.06 -1.16 1.64
CA MET A 77 12.29 -1.97 1.61
C MET A 77 12.65 -2.41 0.20
N HIS A 78 11.68 -2.91 -0.59
CA HIS A 78 11.87 -3.32 -1.97
C HIS A 78 12.28 -2.13 -2.85
N ASN A 79 11.60 -1.00 -2.70
CA ASN A 79 11.92 0.22 -3.44
C ASN A 79 13.32 0.76 -3.10
N ALA A 80 13.77 0.65 -1.84
CA ALA A 80 15.14 1.01 -1.49
C ALA A 80 16.17 0.17 -2.25
N VAL A 81 15.91 -1.13 -2.43
CA VAL A 81 16.76 -2.02 -3.24
C VAL A 81 16.64 -1.71 -4.72
N ASN A 82 15.43 -1.40 -5.23
CA ASN A 82 15.22 -1.01 -6.61
C ASN A 82 16.00 0.27 -6.97
N ILE A 83 15.95 1.29 -6.11
CA ILE A 83 16.71 2.53 -6.28
C ILE A 83 18.22 2.24 -6.36
N GLN A 84 18.74 1.40 -5.46
CA GLN A 84 20.18 1.02 -5.46
C GLN A 84 20.58 0.29 -6.75
N ASN A 85 19.65 -0.42 -7.39
CA ASN A 85 19.87 -1.18 -8.61
C ASN A 85 19.42 -0.44 -9.89
N GLY A 86 19.00 0.83 -9.79
CA GLY A 86 18.51 1.61 -10.93
C GLY A 86 17.22 1.08 -11.55
N LYS A 87 16.41 0.34 -10.76
CA LYS A 87 15.11 -0.21 -11.18
C LYS A 87 13.96 0.73 -10.79
N GLU A 88 12.82 0.58 -11.46
CA GLU A 88 11.61 1.36 -11.15
C GLU A 88 11.10 1.10 -9.73
N ILE A 89 10.55 2.15 -9.13
CA ILE A 89 9.86 2.06 -7.84
C ILE A 89 8.39 1.73 -8.06
N TRP A 90 7.81 0.99 -7.13
CA TRP A 90 6.43 0.57 -7.18
C TRP A 90 5.61 1.30 -6.11
N SER A 91 4.40 1.73 -6.49
CA SER A 91 3.43 2.22 -5.51
C SER A 91 2.78 1.06 -4.73
N TYR A 92 2.05 1.41 -3.67
CA TYR A 92 1.25 0.42 -2.94
C TYR A 92 0.20 -0.24 -3.85
N ASP A 93 -0.45 0.57 -4.71
CA ASP A 93 -1.52 0.09 -5.59
C ASP A 93 -0.97 -0.84 -6.68
N ASP A 94 0.19 -0.54 -7.28
CA ASP A 94 0.85 -1.42 -8.26
C ASP A 94 1.16 -2.79 -7.66
N VAL A 95 1.73 -2.81 -6.44
CA VAL A 95 2.05 -4.05 -5.74
C VAL A 95 0.78 -4.81 -5.39
N TYR A 96 -0.23 -4.11 -4.87
CA TYR A 96 -1.50 -4.70 -4.49
C TYR A 96 -2.22 -5.33 -5.69
N GLU A 97 -2.29 -4.63 -6.82
CA GLU A 97 -2.89 -5.12 -8.05
C GLU A 97 -2.17 -6.38 -8.56
N LYS A 98 -0.84 -6.31 -8.66
CA LYS A 98 0.00 -7.43 -9.11
C LYS A 98 -0.21 -8.68 -8.27
N TYR A 99 -0.15 -8.56 -6.94
CA TYR A 99 -0.26 -9.72 -6.06
C TYR A 99 -1.71 -10.23 -5.95
N SER A 100 -2.71 -9.36 -6.02
CA SER A 100 -4.11 -9.76 -6.09
C SER A 100 -4.42 -10.55 -7.36
N ALA A 101 -3.85 -10.16 -8.49
CA ALA A 101 -3.99 -10.89 -9.75
C ALA A 101 -3.34 -12.28 -9.70
N LEU A 102 -2.15 -12.41 -9.06
CA LEU A 102 -1.44 -13.68 -8.92
C LEU A 102 -2.20 -14.71 -8.08
N TYR A 103 -2.90 -14.26 -7.04
CA TYR A 103 -3.62 -15.16 -6.12
C TYR A 103 -5.09 -15.35 -6.48
N GLY A 104 -5.50 -14.94 -7.68
CA GLY A 104 -6.83 -15.13 -8.25
C GLY A 104 -7.91 -14.55 -7.35
N GLY A 105 -8.29 -13.32 -7.54
CA GLY A 105 -9.44 -12.57 -7.06
C GLY A 105 -10.42 -13.15 -6.02
N GLY A 106 -10.02 -14.10 -5.24
CA GLY A 106 -10.79 -14.72 -4.17
C GLY A 106 -10.67 -13.94 -2.87
N GLY A 107 -11.57 -12.99 -2.60
CA GLY A 107 -11.79 -12.44 -1.28
C GLY A 107 -10.90 -11.30 -0.82
N GLY A 108 -10.18 -10.64 -1.71
CA GLY A 108 -9.59 -9.33 -1.41
C GLY A 108 -10.67 -8.26 -1.51
N SER A 109 -11.26 -7.85 -0.38
CA SER A 109 -11.95 -6.56 -0.38
C SER A 109 -11.00 -5.56 -1.04
N ARG A 110 -11.45 -4.95 -2.16
CA ARG A 110 -10.86 -3.71 -2.65
C ARG A 110 -10.52 -2.89 -1.44
N PHE A 111 -9.24 -2.62 -1.22
CA PHE A 111 -8.80 -1.62 -0.27
C PHE A 111 -9.23 -0.27 -0.88
N SER A 112 -10.54 -0.08 -0.97
CA SER A 112 -11.13 1.22 -1.07
C SER A 112 -10.57 1.97 0.14
N SER A 113 -9.75 2.96 -0.10
CA SER A 113 -9.35 3.87 0.97
C SER A 113 -10.67 4.28 1.65
N PRO A 114 -10.87 4.02 2.95
CA PRO A 114 -12.15 4.29 3.61
C PRO A 114 -12.53 5.78 3.53
N ASN A 115 -11.64 6.61 3.02
CA ASN A 115 -11.86 8.03 2.78
C ASN A 115 -12.29 8.35 1.33
N MET A 116 -11.93 7.54 0.32
CA MET A 116 -12.30 7.84 -1.07
C MET A 116 -13.81 7.85 -1.29
N GLU A 117 -14.56 6.90 -0.75
CA GLU A 117 -16.01 6.89 -0.83
C GLU A 117 -16.63 8.13 -0.15
N LYS A 118 -16.11 8.50 1.02
CA LYS A 118 -16.56 9.73 1.71
C LYS A 118 -16.26 10.99 0.91
N TYR A 119 -15.09 11.07 0.26
CA TYR A 119 -14.74 12.20 -0.61
C TYR A 119 -15.61 12.25 -1.86
N ILE A 120 -15.91 11.12 -2.48
CA ILE A 120 -16.81 11.07 -3.65
C ILE A 120 -18.21 11.51 -3.24
N ILE A 121 -18.77 11.00 -2.14
CA ILE A 121 -20.07 11.43 -1.61
C ILE A 121 -20.06 12.93 -1.30
N PHE A 122 -19.00 13.45 -0.68
CA PHE A 122 -18.88 14.87 -0.35
C PHE A 122 -18.83 15.74 -1.62
N ILE A 123 -18.10 15.34 -2.65
CA ILE A 123 -18.03 16.04 -3.94
C ILE A 123 -19.41 16.04 -4.62
N VAL A 124 -20.10 14.90 -4.63
CA VAL A 124 -21.45 14.81 -5.21
C VAL A 124 -22.44 15.72 -4.48
N LEU A 125 -22.39 15.77 -3.15
CA LEU A 125 -23.23 16.69 -2.36
C LEU A 125 -22.95 18.15 -2.68
N ILE A 126 -21.68 18.55 -2.82
CA ILE A 126 -21.31 19.91 -3.20
C ILE A 126 -21.86 20.26 -4.58
N VAL A 127 -21.72 19.36 -5.57
CA VAL A 127 -22.25 19.59 -6.93
C VAL A 127 -23.76 19.75 -6.93
N VAL A 128 -24.48 18.94 -6.14
CA VAL A 128 -25.95 19.03 -6.00
C VAL A 128 -26.35 20.37 -5.36
N ILE A 129 -25.65 20.80 -4.29
CA ILE A 129 -25.93 22.07 -3.62
C ILE A 129 -25.69 23.26 -4.56
N ILE A 130 -24.58 23.26 -5.31
CA ILE A 130 -24.28 24.33 -6.29
C ILE A 130 -25.34 24.35 -7.39
N GLY A 131 -25.72 23.18 -7.91
CA GLY A 131 -26.79 23.07 -8.93
C GLY A 131 -28.13 23.60 -8.43
N ALA A 132 -28.52 23.25 -7.22
CA ALA A 132 -29.75 23.76 -6.58
C ALA A 132 -29.69 25.28 -6.36
N TYR A 133 -28.55 25.81 -5.91
CA TYR A 133 -28.35 27.24 -5.74
C TYR A 133 -28.45 28.02 -7.07
N MET A 134 -27.81 27.52 -8.13
CA MET A 134 -27.88 28.11 -9.46
C MET A 134 -29.29 28.09 -10.03
N TYR A 135 -30.02 26.97 -9.85
CA TYR A 135 -31.41 26.83 -10.25
C TYR A 135 -32.32 27.83 -9.49
N TYR A 136 -32.12 27.97 -8.19
CA TYR A 136 -32.87 28.91 -7.36
C TYR A 136 -32.64 30.36 -7.77
N ASN A 137 -31.38 30.78 -7.96
CA ASN A 137 -31.02 32.12 -8.41
C ASN A 137 -31.56 32.45 -9.82
N LYS A 138 -31.52 31.48 -10.73
CA LYS A 138 -32.11 31.65 -12.06
C LYS A 138 -33.61 31.94 -11.99
N ASN A 139 -34.33 31.25 -11.11
CA ASN A 139 -35.78 31.44 -10.94
C ASN A 139 -36.13 32.76 -10.24
N ILE A 140 -35.28 33.28 -9.35
CA ILE A 140 -35.44 34.60 -8.73
C ILE A 140 -35.28 35.70 -9.80
N ASN A 141 -34.19 35.66 -10.58
CA ASN A 141 -33.94 36.65 -11.62
C ASN A 141 -35.02 36.70 -12.72
N ILE A 142 -35.67 35.55 -12.98
CA ILE A 142 -36.82 35.51 -13.91
C ILE A 142 -38.05 36.21 -13.27
N ARG A 143 -38.29 36.06 -11.97
CA ARG A 143 -39.41 36.72 -11.28
C ARG A 143 -39.23 38.23 -11.20
N GLU A 144 -38.02 38.74 -10.96
CA GLU A 144 -37.75 40.18 -10.91
C GLU A 144 -37.81 40.86 -12.31
N SER A 145 -37.69 40.09 -13.40
CA SER A 145 -37.82 40.61 -14.77
C SER A 145 -39.27 40.80 -15.25
N PHE A 146 -40.25 40.37 -14.47
CA PHE A 146 -41.70 40.48 -14.79
C PHE A 146 -42.43 41.54 -13.95
N TYR A 147 -41.72 42.31 -13.14
CA TYR A 147 -42.22 43.48 -12.41
C TYR A 147 -41.46 44.75 -12.83
#